data_223830fe447f91bb916cbf7f264547fc
#
_entry.id   223830fe447f91bb916cbf7f264547fc
#
_cell.length_a   1.000
_cell.length_b   1.000
_cell.length_c   1.000
_cell.angle_alpha   90.00
_cell.angle_beta   90.00
_cell.angle_gamma   90.00
#
_symmetry.space_group_name_H-M   'P 1'
#
loop_
_entity.id
_entity.type
_entity.pdbx_description
1 polymer ?
#
loop_
_entity_poly.entity_id
_entity_poly.type
_entity_poly.pdbx_seq_one_letter_code
_entity_poly.pdbx_strand_id
1 'polypeptide(L)'
;MTREAALDAFFNSFGIKAFPATSEPRDTEFPWLTYETTSGNWGDDTSTIVVKLWFHTDSEAIPNAKVRQISESIGVGGKVISYTDGKVWLKRGTPWCNSIPDEADIAVKCKALNILVEDWRI
;
A
#
# COMPACT_ATOMS: atom_id res chain seq x y z
N MET A 1 6.26 13.73 -13.65
CA MET A 1 6.21 13.05 -12.36
C MET A 1 6.98 11.75 -12.45
N THR A 2 7.82 11.46 -11.48
CA THR A 2 8.55 10.19 -11.44
C THR A 2 7.61 9.05 -11.03
N ARG A 3 8.07 7.81 -11.25
CA ARG A 3 7.34 6.62 -10.79
C ARG A 3 7.09 6.67 -9.28
N GLU A 4 8.12 7.01 -8.51
CA GLU A 4 8.03 7.08 -7.05
C GLU A 4 7.05 8.17 -6.59
N ALA A 5 7.06 9.33 -7.24
CA ALA A 5 6.13 10.41 -6.93
C ALA A 5 4.68 10.03 -7.28
N ALA A 6 4.48 9.30 -8.38
CA ALA A 6 3.16 8.83 -8.79
C ALA A 6 2.59 7.82 -7.79
N LEU A 7 3.42 6.89 -7.31
CA LEU A 7 3.02 5.92 -6.29
C LEU A 7 2.73 6.62 -4.96
N ASP A 8 3.56 7.57 -4.57
CA ASP A 8 3.33 8.34 -3.34
C ASP A 8 2.01 9.09 -3.39
N ALA A 9 1.70 9.73 -4.52
CA ALA A 9 0.44 10.42 -4.70
C ALA A 9 -0.76 9.46 -4.60
N PHE A 10 -0.63 8.27 -5.19
CA PHE A 10 -1.67 7.25 -5.12
C PHE A 10 -1.94 6.83 -3.67
N PHE A 11 -0.89 6.49 -2.93
CA PHE A 11 -1.05 6.03 -1.55
C PHE A 11 -1.51 7.13 -0.60
N ASN A 12 -1.19 8.39 -0.88
CA ASN A 12 -1.69 9.52 -0.09
C ASN A 12 -3.13 9.93 -0.44
N SER A 13 -3.74 9.32 -1.45
CA SER A 13 -5.10 9.66 -1.88
C SER A 13 -6.21 9.08 -1.01
N PHE A 14 -5.87 8.23 -0.02
CA PHE A 14 -6.87 7.51 0.79
C PHE A 14 -7.26 8.22 2.08
N GLY A 15 -6.82 9.46 2.28
CA GLY A 15 -7.20 10.24 3.45
C GLY A 15 -6.38 9.95 4.71
N ILE A 16 -5.36 9.12 4.63
CA ILE A 16 -4.38 8.89 5.69
C ILE A 16 -2.99 9.16 5.15
N LYS A 17 -2.06 9.49 6.05
CA LYS A 17 -0.68 9.77 5.64
C LYS A 17 0.00 8.49 5.18
N ALA A 18 0.68 8.57 4.05
CA ALA A 18 1.42 7.45 3.46
C ALA A 18 2.90 7.80 3.35
N PHE A 19 3.75 6.86 3.73
CA PHE A 19 5.20 7.01 3.70
C PHE A 19 5.85 5.78 3.08
N PRO A 20 6.94 5.95 2.30
CA PRO A 20 7.81 4.82 2.02
C PRO A 20 8.29 4.22 3.35
N ALA A 21 8.37 2.88 3.44
CA ALA A 21 8.68 2.20 4.69
C ALA A 21 10.01 2.64 5.32
N THR A 22 10.96 3.09 4.49
CA THR A 22 12.27 3.57 4.94
C THR A 22 12.28 5.05 5.34
N SER A 23 11.17 5.75 5.16
CA SER A 23 11.08 7.20 5.37
C SER A 23 9.98 7.60 6.35
N GLU A 24 9.52 6.65 7.17
CA GLU A 24 8.48 6.89 8.15
C GLU A 24 9.00 7.78 9.29
N PRO A 25 8.33 8.92 9.60
CA PRO A 25 8.68 9.74 10.76
C PRO A 25 8.42 8.99 12.08
N ARG A 26 9.28 9.24 13.09
CA ARG A 26 9.20 8.55 14.39
C ARG A 26 7.91 8.82 15.15
N ASP A 27 7.36 10.02 15.04
CA ASP A 27 6.21 10.48 15.81
C ASP A 27 4.94 10.58 14.98
N THR A 28 4.75 9.63 14.05
CA THR A 28 3.57 9.62 13.20
C THR A 28 2.33 9.24 14.01
N GLU A 29 1.30 10.05 13.91
CA GLU A 29 0.00 9.80 14.55
C GLU A 29 -0.82 8.79 13.77
N PHE A 30 -1.57 7.94 14.49
CA PHE A 30 -2.54 7.03 13.86
C PHE A 30 -3.69 7.81 13.22
N PRO A 31 -4.28 7.32 12.13
CA PRO A 31 -3.81 6.21 11.32
C PRO A 31 -2.76 6.65 10.28
N TRP A 32 -1.90 5.72 9.89
CA TRP A 32 -0.97 5.96 8.78
C TRP A 32 -0.76 4.66 8.00
N LEU A 33 -0.14 4.77 6.83
CA LEU A 33 0.30 3.60 6.08
C LEU A 33 1.75 3.77 5.64
N THR A 34 2.42 2.64 5.49
CA THR A 34 3.71 2.58 4.82
C THR A 34 3.60 1.65 3.63
N TYR A 35 4.43 1.89 2.62
CA TYR A 35 4.52 1.02 1.45
C TYR A 35 5.97 0.72 1.15
N GLU A 36 6.24 -0.54 0.81
CA GLU A 36 7.58 -1.03 0.51
C GLU A 36 7.54 -1.81 -0.79
N THR A 37 8.40 -1.44 -1.73
CA THR A 37 8.51 -2.13 -3.01
C THR A 37 9.57 -3.22 -2.90
N THR A 38 9.20 -4.45 -3.22
CA THR A 38 10.12 -5.57 -3.32
C THR A 38 10.28 -5.90 -4.80
N SER A 39 11.50 -5.86 -5.30
CA SER A 39 11.79 -6.22 -6.68
C SER A 39 11.65 -7.72 -6.89
N GLY A 40 11.16 -8.09 -8.07
CA GLY A 40 11.09 -9.48 -8.46
C GLY A 40 12.45 -10.05 -8.84
N ASN A 41 12.44 -11.20 -9.51
CA ASN A 41 13.65 -11.83 -10.01
C ASN A 41 14.37 -10.93 -11.02
N TRP A 42 15.67 -11.13 -11.10
CA TRP A 42 16.50 -10.37 -12.02
C TRP A 42 15.98 -10.52 -13.46
N GLY A 43 15.75 -9.39 -14.11
CA GLY A 43 15.19 -9.36 -15.47
C GLY A 43 13.67 -9.42 -15.53
N ASP A 44 12.99 -9.50 -14.38
CA ASP A 44 11.53 -9.50 -14.30
C ASP A 44 11.02 -8.06 -14.09
N ASP A 45 10.04 -7.64 -14.89
CA ASP A 45 9.42 -6.32 -14.77
C ASP A 45 8.29 -6.29 -13.73
N THR A 46 8.05 -7.40 -13.05
CA THR A 46 7.06 -7.48 -11.98
C THR A 46 7.72 -7.24 -10.64
N SER A 47 6.97 -6.63 -9.73
CA SER A 47 7.38 -6.43 -8.35
C SER A 47 6.17 -6.52 -7.44
N THR A 48 6.42 -6.49 -6.14
CA THR A 48 5.36 -6.51 -5.14
C THR A 48 5.52 -5.30 -4.25
N ILE A 49 4.40 -4.62 -3.97
CA ILE A 49 4.35 -3.58 -2.95
C ILE A 49 3.61 -4.15 -1.74
N VAL A 50 4.25 -4.11 -0.59
CA VAL A 50 3.62 -4.46 0.69
C VAL A 50 3.19 -3.16 1.34
N VAL A 51 1.89 -3.02 1.59
CA VAL A 51 1.31 -1.86 2.25
C VAL A 51 0.90 -2.28 3.65
N LYS A 52 1.37 -1.55 4.65
CA LYS A 52 0.94 -1.77 6.03
C LYS A 52 0.16 -0.57 6.52
N LEU A 53 -1.04 -0.83 7.02
CA LEU A 53 -1.94 0.17 7.57
C LEU A 53 -1.97 0.00 9.08
N TRP A 54 -1.70 1.08 9.82
CA TRP A 54 -1.75 1.06 11.28
C TRP A 54 -2.86 1.95 11.80
N PHE A 55 -3.66 1.36 12.68
CA PHE A 55 -4.76 2.04 13.36
C PHE A 55 -4.66 1.81 14.87
N HIS A 56 -5.11 2.79 15.64
CA HIS A 56 -5.28 2.62 17.07
C HIS A 56 -6.78 2.71 17.37
N THR A 57 -7.43 1.56 17.51
CA THR A 57 -8.88 1.48 17.66
C THR A 57 -9.28 0.12 18.23
N ASP A 58 -10.39 0.09 18.94
CA ASP A 58 -10.99 -1.16 19.42
C ASP A 58 -11.89 -1.82 18.36
N SER A 59 -12.15 -1.12 17.25
CA SER A 59 -13.05 -1.61 16.21
C SER A 59 -12.28 -2.12 14.99
N GLU A 60 -12.55 -3.34 14.58
CA GLU A 60 -12.06 -3.89 13.31
C GLU A 60 -12.75 -3.26 12.09
N ALA A 61 -13.91 -2.64 12.29
CA ALA A 61 -14.67 -2.05 11.19
C ALA A 61 -13.92 -0.89 10.52
N ILE A 62 -13.17 -0.10 11.29
CA ILE A 62 -12.44 1.06 10.76
C ILE A 62 -11.28 0.64 9.84
N PRO A 63 -10.35 -0.25 10.29
CA PRO A 63 -9.32 -0.76 9.38
C PRO A 63 -9.90 -1.50 8.18
N ASN A 64 -10.93 -2.32 8.36
CA ASN A 64 -11.53 -3.08 7.27
C ASN A 64 -12.17 -2.16 6.23
N ALA A 65 -12.79 -1.07 6.64
CA ALA A 65 -13.35 -0.08 5.71
C ALA A 65 -12.25 0.57 4.86
N LYS A 66 -11.10 0.87 5.44
CA LYS A 66 -9.97 1.43 4.70
C LYS A 66 -9.39 0.42 3.72
N VAL A 67 -9.24 -0.84 4.12
CA VAL A 67 -8.80 -1.93 3.23
C VAL A 67 -9.75 -2.06 2.04
N ARG A 68 -11.05 -2.00 2.30
CA ARG A 68 -12.07 -2.05 1.22
C ARG A 68 -11.94 -0.87 0.27
N GLN A 69 -11.75 0.33 0.80
CA GLN A 69 -11.55 1.53 -0.02
C GLN A 69 -10.38 1.36 -0.98
N ILE A 70 -9.25 0.86 -0.49
CA ILE A 70 -8.06 0.63 -1.31
C ILE A 70 -8.33 -0.47 -2.34
N SER A 71 -8.97 -1.55 -1.92
CA SER A 71 -9.36 -2.66 -2.81
C SER A 71 -10.24 -2.18 -3.96
N GLU A 72 -11.24 -1.37 -3.66
CA GLU A 72 -12.16 -0.82 -4.67
C GLU A 72 -11.45 0.16 -5.61
N SER A 73 -10.51 0.94 -5.10
CA SER A 73 -9.72 1.86 -5.92
C SER A 73 -8.85 1.11 -6.93
N ILE A 74 -8.27 -0.01 -6.54
CA ILE A 74 -7.50 -0.86 -7.45
C ILE A 74 -8.43 -1.56 -8.43
N GLY A 75 -9.55 -2.09 -7.94
CA GLY A 75 -10.56 -2.75 -8.76
C GLY A 75 -10.17 -4.14 -9.24
N VAL A 76 -11.12 -4.81 -9.90
CA VAL A 76 -10.96 -6.20 -10.35
C VAL A 76 -9.89 -6.33 -11.42
N GLY A 77 -9.86 -5.39 -12.37
CA GLY A 77 -8.89 -5.41 -13.47
C GLY A 77 -7.57 -4.72 -13.15
N GLY A 78 -7.43 -4.22 -11.92
CA GLY A 78 -6.27 -3.44 -11.53
C GLY A 78 -6.39 -1.97 -11.87
N LYS A 79 -5.39 -1.20 -11.45
CA LYS A 79 -5.33 0.24 -11.70
C LYS A 79 -4.03 0.60 -12.38
N VAL A 80 -4.13 1.36 -13.47
CA VAL A 80 -2.97 1.88 -14.19
C VAL A 80 -2.70 3.30 -13.72
N ILE A 81 -1.45 3.55 -13.34
CA ILE A 81 -0.97 4.88 -12.94
C ILE A 81 0.12 5.29 -13.91
N SER A 82 -0.06 6.44 -14.55
CA SER A 82 0.92 6.98 -15.49
C SER A 82 1.94 7.86 -14.79
N TYR A 83 3.18 7.80 -15.25
CA TYR A 83 4.24 8.71 -14.86
C TYR A 83 5.01 9.14 -16.12
N THR A 84 6.05 9.97 -15.95
CA THR A 84 6.72 10.61 -17.11
C THR A 84 7.22 9.60 -18.14
N ASP A 85 7.87 8.51 -17.69
CA ASP A 85 8.54 7.56 -18.59
C ASP A 85 7.80 6.23 -18.75
N GLY A 86 6.56 6.14 -18.30
CA GLY A 86 5.84 4.89 -18.41
C GLY A 86 4.56 4.82 -17.61
N LYS A 87 4.17 3.59 -17.29
CA LYS A 87 2.96 3.28 -16.54
C LYS A 87 3.24 2.13 -15.59
N VAL A 88 2.59 2.14 -14.43
CA VAL A 88 2.55 0.99 -13.54
C VAL A 88 1.12 0.46 -13.49
N TRP A 89 0.98 -0.86 -13.53
CA TRP A 89 -0.28 -1.54 -13.38
C TRP A 89 -0.31 -2.23 -12.04
N LEU A 90 -1.19 -1.74 -11.15
CA LEU A 90 -1.35 -2.26 -9.79
C LEU A 90 -2.49 -3.26 -9.78
N LYS A 91 -2.24 -4.44 -9.21
CA LYS A 91 -3.24 -5.48 -9.05
C LYS A 91 -3.24 -5.97 -7.61
N ARG A 92 -4.40 -6.41 -7.13
CA ARG A 92 -4.47 -7.03 -5.81
C ARG A 92 -3.71 -8.36 -5.83
N GLY A 93 -2.83 -8.56 -4.84
CA GLY A 93 -2.08 -9.80 -4.70
C GLY A 93 -2.86 -10.90 -3.99
N THR A 94 -2.23 -12.06 -3.86
CA THR A 94 -2.79 -13.21 -3.15
C THR A 94 -1.72 -13.73 -2.19
N PRO A 95 -1.99 -13.72 -0.87
CA PRO A 95 -3.18 -13.20 -0.20
C PRO A 95 -3.28 -11.67 -0.34
N TRP A 96 -4.52 -11.17 -0.38
CA TRP A 96 -4.71 -9.72 -0.49
C TRP A 96 -4.41 -8.99 0.81
N CYS A 97 -4.96 -9.47 1.91
CA CYS A 97 -4.88 -8.79 3.20
C CYS A 97 -4.62 -9.78 4.33
N ASN A 98 -3.67 -9.46 5.18
CA ASN A 98 -3.41 -10.17 6.43
C ASN A 98 -3.52 -9.20 7.60
N SER A 99 -4.06 -9.67 8.72
CA SER A 99 -4.02 -8.92 9.98
C SER A 99 -2.76 -9.31 10.75
N ILE A 100 -2.01 -8.30 11.22
CA ILE A 100 -0.81 -8.51 12.02
C ILE A 100 -1.12 -8.01 13.43
N PRO A 101 -1.16 -8.89 14.44
CA PRO A 101 -1.43 -8.46 15.81
C PRO A 101 -0.24 -7.73 16.42
N ASP A 102 -0.54 -6.76 17.30
CA ASP A 102 0.45 -6.14 18.16
C ASP A 102 0.31 -6.77 19.54
N GLU A 103 1.37 -7.42 20.01
CA GLU A 103 1.35 -8.11 21.31
C GLU A 103 1.39 -7.16 22.50
N ALA A 104 1.92 -5.94 22.30
CA ALA A 104 2.06 -4.96 23.36
C ALA A 104 0.79 -4.14 23.58
N ASP A 105 -0.01 -3.92 22.53
CA ASP A 105 -1.23 -3.10 22.57
C ASP A 105 -2.28 -3.66 21.63
N ILE A 106 -3.33 -4.25 22.18
CA ILE A 106 -4.38 -4.88 21.37
C ILE A 106 -5.21 -3.87 20.58
N ALA A 107 -5.18 -2.59 20.95
CA ALA A 107 -5.86 -1.53 20.20
C ALA A 107 -5.09 -1.13 18.93
N VAL A 108 -3.84 -1.52 18.79
CA VAL A 108 -3.09 -1.31 17.57
C VAL A 108 -3.48 -2.40 16.57
N LYS A 109 -4.08 -1.97 15.47
CA LYS A 109 -4.51 -2.86 14.38
C LYS A 109 -3.64 -2.60 13.17
N CYS A 110 -2.97 -3.64 12.68
CA CYS A 110 -2.17 -3.56 11.48
C CYS A 110 -2.76 -4.48 10.40
N LYS A 111 -2.99 -3.91 9.23
CA LYS A 111 -3.42 -4.67 8.04
C LYS A 111 -2.30 -4.60 7.01
N ALA A 112 -1.83 -5.76 6.56
CA ALA A 112 -0.82 -5.85 5.51
C ALA A 112 -1.50 -6.24 4.20
N LEU A 113 -1.29 -5.42 3.17
CA LEU A 113 -1.85 -5.64 1.84
C LEU A 113 -0.72 -5.99 0.88
N ASN A 114 -0.99 -6.91 -0.03
CA ASN A 114 -0.06 -7.27 -1.09
C ASN A 114 -0.58 -6.78 -2.43
N ILE A 115 0.23 -5.96 -3.09
CA ILE A 115 -0.10 -5.39 -4.41
C ILE A 115 0.94 -5.88 -5.41
N LEU A 116 0.48 -6.51 -6.48
CA LEU A 116 1.34 -6.87 -7.61
C LEU A 116 1.49 -5.66 -8.51
N VAL A 117 2.71 -5.44 -9.00
CA VAL A 117 3.02 -4.29 -9.85
C VAL A 117 3.68 -4.77 -11.13
N GLU A 118 3.15 -4.36 -12.27
CA GLU A 118 3.82 -4.47 -13.54
C GLU A 118 4.24 -3.07 -13.99
N ASP A 119 5.48 -2.92 -14.38
CA ASP A 119 6.04 -1.64 -14.80
C ASP A 119 6.25 -1.66 -16.31
N TRP A 120 5.57 -0.74 -17.01
CA TRP A 120 5.67 -0.59 -18.46
C TRP A 120 6.38 0.72 -18.77
N ARG A 121 7.66 0.62 -19.11
CA ARG A 121 8.46 1.77 -19.48
C ARG A 121 8.38 2.02 -20.99
N ILE A 122 8.45 3.29 -21.32
CA ILE A 122 8.46 3.74 -22.71
C ILE A 122 9.90 3.77 -23.20
#